data_3d732f9577f60fe0534f6ce81abb1107
#
_entry.id   3d732f9577f60fe0534f6ce81abb1107
#
_cell.length_a   1.000
_cell.length_b   1.000
_cell.length_c   1.000
_cell.angle_alpha   90.00
_cell.angle_beta   90.00
_cell.angle_gamma   90.00
#
_symmetry.space_group_name_H-M   'P 1'
#
loop_
_entity.id
_entity.type
_entity.pdbx_description
1 polymer ?
#
loop_
_entity_poly.entity_id
_entity_poly.type
_entity_poly.pdbx_seq_one_letter_code
_entity_poly.pdbx_strand_id
1 'polypeptide(L)'
;MEVYAGFLEHTDYHVGLLIKALVDLEILDNTLVYYIFGDNGASAEGTPQGTFNEMIPINGLAQLETPEFLQKNIDKFGGPEAYNHYAVGWAHAMDTPYQWTKQVASHFGGTRNGTVVHWPKGIKAKGEIRSQFCHVTDVAPTILEAAGLPAPTFVNGIQQKPYEGFSMLYSFDDAKAAERHETQYFEMIGNRGIYHKGWSAVTKHRTPWIMGAIKTIPFDDDVWELYDTTKDWTQAHDLSKDMPQKLHELQRLWLIEAVKYNVVPLDDRMAERCNPDLSGRPLLIRGNRQMLYGGMTRLSPHSIVCLTNKSFALTAEVVVPEAGAKGVIFAFGGITGGASLYVKDGKLKYCYNFLGLKQFFVEGTEKIPSGKHQLRMEFAYDGGGLAKGGTASFFIDGKKGGAGRVEMTQPFAFSADETADVGMEAGSPVSPDYGPKDNAFNGQINWLEIDVDKAALDQDHILTGEERFRVALAFQ
;
A
#
# COMPACT_ATOMS: atom_id res chain seq x y z
N MET A 1 -12.26 -4.73 17.54
CA MET A 1 -11.20 -5.50 18.25
C MET A 1 -11.40 -7.02 18.19
N GLU A 2 -12.61 -7.54 18.33
CA GLU A 2 -12.85 -9.01 18.22
C GLU A 2 -12.36 -9.58 16.89
N VAL A 3 -12.65 -8.91 15.76
CA VAL A 3 -12.14 -9.30 14.43
C VAL A 3 -10.61 -9.32 14.40
N TYR A 4 -9.97 -8.28 14.96
CA TYR A 4 -8.51 -8.23 15.04
C TYR A 4 -7.94 -9.36 15.90
N ALA A 5 -8.55 -9.62 17.05
CA ALA A 5 -8.12 -10.69 17.94
C ALA A 5 -8.25 -12.08 17.28
N GLY A 6 -9.36 -12.31 16.57
CA GLY A 6 -9.56 -13.55 15.81
C GLY A 6 -8.56 -13.68 14.66
N PHE A 7 -8.23 -12.60 13.98
CA PHE A 7 -7.19 -12.59 12.93
C PHE A 7 -5.80 -12.89 13.50
N LEU A 8 -5.47 -12.31 14.65
CA LEU A 8 -4.20 -12.56 15.33
C LEU A 8 -4.06 -14.02 15.76
N GLU A 9 -5.12 -14.59 16.37
CA GLU A 9 -5.17 -16.01 16.75
C GLU A 9 -5.00 -16.94 15.54
N HIS A 10 -5.69 -16.61 14.44
CA HIS A 10 -5.55 -17.35 13.18
C HIS A 10 -4.10 -17.29 12.64
N THR A 11 -3.47 -16.11 12.67
CA THR A 11 -2.08 -15.93 12.24
C THR A 11 -1.13 -16.74 13.11
N ASP A 12 -1.26 -16.67 14.43
CA ASP A 12 -0.44 -17.42 15.39
C ASP A 12 -0.56 -18.93 15.18
N TYR A 13 -1.78 -19.43 14.96
CA TYR A 13 -2.01 -20.83 14.62
C TYR A 13 -1.23 -21.28 13.38
N HIS A 14 -1.24 -20.48 12.32
CA HIS A 14 -0.51 -20.82 11.09
C HIS A 14 1.00 -20.70 11.24
N VAL A 15 1.51 -19.76 12.03
CA VAL A 15 2.93 -19.74 12.42
C VAL A 15 3.29 -21.03 13.17
N GLY A 16 2.43 -21.47 14.09
CA GLY A 16 2.59 -22.74 14.80
C GLY A 16 2.67 -23.95 13.85
N LEU A 17 1.87 -23.99 12.77
CA LEU A 17 1.95 -25.05 11.75
C LEU A 17 3.28 -25.03 11.00
N LEU A 18 3.85 -23.85 10.71
CA LEU A 18 5.17 -23.72 10.08
C LEU A 18 6.25 -24.30 11.01
N ILE A 19 6.25 -23.93 12.30
CA ILE A 19 7.20 -24.45 13.28
C ILE A 19 7.06 -25.97 13.41
N LYS A 20 5.81 -26.46 13.46
CA LYS A 20 5.56 -27.92 13.50
C LYS A 20 6.14 -28.63 12.28
N ALA A 21 6.00 -28.07 11.08
CA ALA A 21 6.58 -28.66 9.87
C ALA A 21 8.11 -28.76 9.96
N LEU A 22 8.79 -27.74 10.51
CA LEU A 22 10.25 -27.78 10.72
C LEU A 22 10.65 -28.87 11.74
N VAL A 23 9.83 -29.11 12.77
CA VAL A 23 10.02 -30.21 13.74
C VAL A 23 9.83 -31.54 13.07
N ASP A 24 8.73 -31.72 12.33
CA ASP A 24 8.38 -32.99 11.66
C ASP A 24 9.45 -33.39 10.60
N LEU A 25 10.10 -32.40 10.00
CA LEU A 25 11.23 -32.60 9.07
C LEU A 25 12.58 -32.75 9.77
N GLU A 26 12.64 -32.69 11.11
CA GLU A 26 13.85 -32.79 11.92
C GLU A 26 14.94 -31.76 11.57
N ILE A 27 14.53 -30.55 11.10
CA ILE A 27 15.45 -29.49 10.69
C ILE A 27 15.39 -28.25 11.58
N LEU A 28 14.46 -28.15 12.52
CA LEU A 28 14.27 -26.95 13.36
C LEU A 28 15.54 -26.56 14.11
N ASP A 29 16.29 -27.54 14.65
CA ASP A 29 17.50 -27.26 15.43
C ASP A 29 18.56 -26.46 14.64
N ASN A 30 18.65 -26.67 13.34
CA ASN A 30 19.59 -25.99 12.45
C ASN A 30 18.90 -24.98 11.51
N THR A 31 17.74 -24.50 11.88
CA THR A 31 17.00 -23.46 11.15
C THR A 31 17.01 -22.16 11.96
N LEU A 32 17.50 -21.09 11.35
CA LEU A 32 17.39 -19.72 11.90
C LEU A 32 16.00 -19.20 11.58
N VAL A 33 15.19 -19.00 12.61
CA VAL A 33 13.82 -18.48 12.52
C VAL A 33 13.78 -17.05 13.10
N TYR A 34 13.32 -16.10 12.29
CA TYR A 34 12.93 -14.77 12.75
C TYR A 34 11.41 -14.69 12.79
N TYR A 35 10.86 -14.26 13.92
CA TYR A 35 9.47 -13.87 14.03
C TYR A 35 9.40 -12.37 14.35
N ILE A 36 9.06 -11.56 13.36
CA ILE A 36 8.99 -10.09 13.44
C ILE A 36 7.50 -9.73 13.51
N PHE A 37 7.08 -9.08 14.61
CA PHE A 37 5.68 -8.76 14.90
C PHE A 37 5.16 -7.54 14.14
N GLY A 38 5.43 -7.44 12.87
CA GLY A 38 5.07 -6.33 12.00
C GLY A 38 6.30 -5.54 11.55
N ASP A 39 6.10 -4.68 10.58
CA ASP A 39 7.12 -3.84 9.94
C ASP A 39 7.14 -2.41 10.50
N ASN A 40 6.12 -2.04 11.26
CA ASN A 40 5.92 -0.72 11.89
C ASN A 40 4.96 -0.87 13.07
N GLY A 41 4.68 0.21 13.79
CA GLY A 41 3.70 0.20 14.86
C GLY A 41 2.28 -0.11 14.39
N ALA A 42 1.34 -0.26 15.32
CA ALA A 42 -0.04 -0.59 15.04
C ALA A 42 -0.69 0.45 14.13
N SER A 43 -1.47 0.00 13.16
CA SER A 43 -2.03 0.86 12.11
C SER A 43 -3.07 1.84 12.65
N ALA A 44 -2.92 3.11 12.29
CA ALA A 44 -3.85 4.20 12.61
C ALA A 44 -4.83 4.52 11.46
N GLU A 45 -4.89 3.69 10.42
CA GLU A 45 -5.61 3.95 9.17
C GLU A 45 -7.13 3.78 9.31
N GLY A 46 -7.59 3.19 10.42
CA GLY A 46 -9.00 3.01 10.72
C GLY A 46 -9.74 4.28 11.19
N THR A 47 -9.14 5.46 11.13
CA THR A 47 -9.75 6.72 11.59
C THR A 47 -10.12 6.74 13.10
N PRO A 48 -10.64 7.83 13.68
CA PRO A 48 -11.07 7.83 15.08
C PRO A 48 -12.20 6.87 15.42
N GLN A 49 -13.07 6.49 14.44
CA GLN A 49 -14.24 5.65 14.66
C GLN A 49 -14.03 4.17 14.26
N GLY A 50 -12.96 3.86 13.55
CA GLY A 50 -12.84 2.63 12.80
C GLY A 50 -13.44 2.78 11.40
N THR A 51 -13.21 1.81 10.53
CA THR A 51 -13.74 1.81 9.17
C THR A 51 -14.25 0.43 8.77
N PHE A 52 -15.31 0.39 7.99
CA PHE A 52 -15.83 -0.83 7.36
C PHE A 52 -15.02 -1.21 6.13
N ASN A 53 -14.53 -0.20 5.39
CA ASN A 53 -13.64 -0.38 4.24
C ASN A 53 -12.53 0.67 4.25
N GLU A 54 -11.28 0.28 4.51
CA GLU A 54 -10.15 1.21 4.61
C GLU A 54 -9.85 1.96 3.30
N MET A 55 -10.35 1.47 2.15
CA MET A 55 -10.25 2.21 0.89
C MET A 55 -11.06 3.52 0.90
N ILE A 56 -12.07 3.64 1.77
CA ILE A 56 -12.87 4.86 1.90
C ILE A 56 -12.02 6.03 2.45
N PRO A 57 -11.38 5.92 3.63
CA PRO A 57 -10.48 6.97 4.12
C PRO A 57 -9.24 7.16 3.22
N ILE A 58 -8.66 6.12 2.63
CA ILE A 58 -7.54 6.25 1.68
C ILE A 58 -7.93 7.11 0.47
N ASN A 59 -9.18 7.04 0.03
CA ASN A 59 -9.71 7.93 -1.02
C ASN A 59 -10.16 9.30 -0.50
N GLY A 60 -9.86 9.68 0.75
CA GLY A 60 -10.24 10.96 1.34
C GLY A 60 -11.74 11.11 1.62
N LEU A 61 -12.48 10.00 1.69
CA LEU A 61 -13.95 9.96 1.78
C LEU A 61 -14.46 9.42 3.13
N ALA A 62 -13.64 9.51 4.19
CA ALA A 62 -13.96 8.97 5.52
C ALA A 62 -15.36 9.42 6.06
N GLN A 63 -15.84 10.59 5.63
CA GLN A 63 -17.17 11.11 6.01
C GLN A 63 -18.35 10.27 5.48
N LEU A 64 -18.12 9.35 4.54
CA LEU A 64 -19.16 8.43 4.06
C LEU A 64 -19.48 7.32 5.07
N GLU A 65 -18.57 7.03 6.00
CA GLU A 65 -18.74 6.03 7.06
C GLU A 65 -19.17 6.70 8.36
N THR A 66 -20.42 7.15 8.39
CA THR A 66 -21.01 7.71 9.62
C THR A 66 -21.13 6.64 10.71
N PRO A 67 -21.24 7.03 12.01
CA PRO A 67 -21.49 6.08 13.09
C PRO A 67 -22.72 5.19 12.84
N GLU A 68 -23.78 5.74 12.25
CA GLU A 68 -24.99 5.00 11.89
C GLU A 68 -24.74 3.97 10.79
N PHE A 69 -23.89 4.32 9.79
CA PHE A 69 -23.46 3.39 8.76
C PHE A 69 -22.67 2.22 9.37
N LEU A 70 -21.70 2.51 10.23
CA LEU A 70 -20.87 1.49 10.89
C LEU A 70 -21.72 0.58 11.76
N GLN A 71 -22.63 1.15 12.56
CA GLN A 71 -23.55 0.39 13.41
C GLN A 71 -24.48 -0.51 12.59
N LYS A 72 -25.03 -0.03 11.47
CA LYS A 72 -25.91 -0.81 10.58
C LYS A 72 -25.20 -2.03 9.98
N ASN A 73 -23.90 -1.94 9.76
CA ASN A 73 -23.10 -2.98 9.13
C ASN A 73 -22.26 -3.79 10.14
N ILE A 74 -22.53 -3.67 11.45
CA ILE A 74 -21.67 -4.27 12.49
C ILE A 74 -21.53 -5.78 12.36
N ASP A 75 -22.60 -6.47 11.96
CA ASP A 75 -22.61 -7.94 11.80
C ASP A 75 -21.81 -8.42 10.57
N LYS A 76 -21.37 -7.49 9.70
CA LYS A 76 -20.58 -7.79 8.51
C LYS A 76 -19.08 -7.62 8.74
N PHE A 77 -18.67 -7.02 9.85
CA PHE A 77 -17.26 -6.84 10.18
C PHE A 77 -16.56 -8.20 10.31
N GLY A 78 -15.39 -8.33 9.65
CA GLY A 78 -14.67 -9.59 9.57
C GLY A 78 -15.21 -10.58 8.55
N GLY A 79 -16.31 -10.26 7.88
CA GLY A 79 -16.88 -11.03 6.77
C GLY A 79 -16.30 -10.62 5.41
N PRO A 80 -16.66 -11.35 4.34
CA PRO A 80 -16.11 -11.11 2.99
C PRO A 80 -16.53 -9.77 2.36
N GLU A 81 -17.53 -9.10 2.93
CA GLU A 81 -18.01 -7.80 2.45
C GLU A 81 -17.23 -6.62 3.06
N ALA A 82 -16.45 -6.86 4.12
CA ALA A 82 -15.75 -5.83 4.86
C ALA A 82 -14.23 -5.91 4.60
N TYR A 83 -13.62 -4.75 4.45
CA TYR A 83 -12.17 -4.57 4.51
C TYR A 83 -11.87 -3.63 5.66
N ASN A 84 -12.24 -4.10 6.86
CA ASN A 84 -12.40 -3.28 8.04
C ASN A 84 -11.09 -3.06 8.80
N HIS A 85 -11.06 -1.93 9.48
CA HIS A 85 -9.95 -1.55 10.34
C HIS A 85 -10.46 -1.04 11.69
N TYR A 86 -9.74 -1.31 12.77
CA TYR A 86 -10.07 -0.82 14.10
C TYR A 86 -9.81 0.69 14.24
N ALA A 87 -10.46 1.33 15.21
CA ALA A 87 -10.27 2.74 15.51
C ALA A 87 -8.87 3.04 16.05
N VAL A 88 -8.33 4.24 15.75
CA VAL A 88 -6.97 4.66 16.11
C VAL A 88 -6.67 4.57 17.62
N GLY A 89 -7.66 4.73 18.48
CA GLY A 89 -7.47 4.55 19.93
C GLY A 89 -7.02 3.15 20.31
N TRP A 90 -7.40 2.13 19.55
CA TRP A 90 -6.91 0.76 19.74
C TRP A 90 -5.48 0.59 19.21
N ALA A 91 -5.11 1.25 18.11
CA ALA A 91 -3.73 1.27 17.65
C ALA A 91 -2.80 1.79 18.76
N HIS A 92 -3.15 2.96 19.33
CA HIS A 92 -2.38 3.53 20.42
C HIS A 92 -2.33 2.62 21.66
N ALA A 93 -3.45 1.99 22.03
CA ALA A 93 -3.49 1.05 23.15
C ALA A 93 -2.55 -0.15 22.96
N MET A 94 -2.42 -0.65 21.73
CA MET A 94 -1.51 -1.76 21.41
C MET A 94 -0.04 -1.35 21.34
N ASP A 95 0.26 -0.11 20.99
CA ASP A 95 1.63 0.43 20.95
C ASP A 95 2.15 0.88 22.34
N THR A 96 1.28 1.00 23.35
CA THR A 96 1.73 1.42 24.67
C THR A 96 2.81 0.50 25.24
N PRO A 97 3.80 1.04 25.93
CA PRO A 97 3.93 2.40 26.48
C PRO A 97 4.55 3.43 25.51
N TYR A 98 4.74 3.10 24.24
CA TYR A 98 5.30 4.02 23.26
C TYR A 98 4.29 5.06 22.80
N GLN A 99 4.79 6.23 22.43
CA GLN A 99 3.98 7.29 21.86
C GLN A 99 3.71 7.04 20.36
N TRP A 100 2.54 7.45 19.90
CA TRP A 100 2.09 7.40 18.50
C TRP A 100 1.88 5.98 17.96
N THR A 101 1.82 5.85 16.64
CA THR A 101 1.40 4.66 15.93
C THR A 101 2.08 4.62 14.56
N LYS A 102 1.77 3.62 13.72
CA LYS A 102 2.16 3.55 12.30
C LYS A 102 2.04 4.91 11.60
N GLN A 103 2.91 5.18 10.65
CA GLN A 103 3.10 6.42 9.88
C GLN A 103 3.76 7.56 10.67
N VAL A 104 3.77 7.54 11.99
CA VAL A 104 4.54 8.49 12.78
C VAL A 104 5.96 7.94 12.97
N ALA A 105 6.73 7.91 11.88
CA ALA A 105 8.05 7.28 11.82
C ALA A 105 9.13 8.03 12.60
N SER A 106 8.74 8.89 13.50
CA SER A 106 9.61 9.59 14.44
C SER A 106 9.70 8.85 15.79
N HIS A 107 8.56 8.46 16.34
CA HIS A 107 8.46 7.89 17.69
C HIS A 107 8.39 6.37 17.67
N PHE A 108 8.69 5.76 18.81
CA PHE A 108 8.76 4.30 18.92
C PHE A 108 7.44 3.58 18.68
N GLY A 109 6.29 4.19 18.95
CA GLY A 109 5.00 3.62 18.56
C GLY A 109 4.80 3.49 17.04
N GLY A 110 5.58 4.23 16.24
CA GLY A 110 5.59 4.09 14.79
C GLY A 110 6.70 3.19 14.24
N THR A 111 7.78 2.97 14.99
CA THR A 111 9.01 2.38 14.45
C THR A 111 9.54 1.16 15.21
N ARG A 112 9.09 0.90 16.44
CA ARG A 112 9.64 -0.16 17.28
C ARG A 112 8.70 -1.35 17.38
N ASN A 113 9.19 -2.53 16.95
CA ASN A 113 8.44 -3.78 16.95
C ASN A 113 9.18 -4.88 17.70
N GLY A 114 8.41 -5.81 18.28
CA GLY A 114 8.94 -7.01 18.89
C GLY A 114 9.51 -7.96 17.84
N THR A 115 10.66 -8.57 18.14
CA THR A 115 11.26 -9.58 17.29
C THR A 115 11.76 -10.74 18.13
N VAL A 116 11.43 -11.96 17.72
CA VAL A 116 11.96 -13.20 18.33
C VAL A 116 12.89 -13.88 17.34
N VAL A 117 14.08 -14.27 17.83
CA VAL A 117 15.05 -15.04 17.04
C VAL A 117 15.22 -16.39 17.68
N HIS A 118 15.05 -17.47 16.89
CA HIS A 118 15.17 -18.83 17.34
C HIS A 118 16.11 -19.63 16.44
N TRP A 119 17.17 -20.20 16.99
CA TRP A 119 18.13 -21.05 16.28
C TRP A 119 18.88 -21.92 17.29
N PRO A 120 18.34 -23.07 17.70
CA PRO A 120 18.89 -23.90 18.79
C PRO A 120 20.35 -24.28 18.62
N LYS A 121 20.77 -24.61 17.39
CA LYS A 121 22.17 -24.98 17.10
C LYS A 121 23.12 -23.79 17.07
N GLY A 122 22.63 -22.60 16.72
CA GLY A 122 23.45 -21.41 16.56
C GLY A 122 23.43 -20.44 17.77
N ILE A 123 22.43 -20.58 18.67
CA ILE A 123 22.25 -19.69 19.83
C ILE A 123 22.22 -20.52 21.10
N LYS A 124 23.16 -20.28 22.03
CA LYS A 124 23.23 -20.94 23.34
C LYS A 124 22.31 -20.31 24.36
N ALA A 125 22.15 -18.99 24.28
CA ALA A 125 21.26 -18.22 25.13
C ALA A 125 19.79 -18.66 24.93
N LYS A 126 19.01 -18.72 26.02
CA LYS A 126 17.60 -19.13 25.99
C LYS A 126 16.73 -18.14 26.74
N GLY A 127 15.73 -17.58 26.05
CA GLY A 127 14.76 -16.69 26.65
C GLY A 127 15.36 -15.35 27.13
N GLU A 128 16.50 -14.95 26.60
CA GLU A 128 17.17 -13.70 26.97
C GLU A 128 16.77 -12.55 26.05
N ILE A 129 16.74 -11.34 26.63
CA ILE A 129 16.50 -10.09 25.88
C ILE A 129 17.82 -9.56 25.33
N ARG A 130 17.74 -8.97 24.13
CA ARG A 130 18.80 -8.17 23.51
C ARG A 130 18.34 -6.72 23.41
N SER A 131 19.16 -5.80 23.87
CA SER A 131 18.86 -4.36 23.92
C SER A 131 19.70 -3.54 22.94
N GLN A 132 20.60 -4.17 22.19
CA GLN A 132 21.33 -3.51 21.11
C GLN A 132 20.34 -3.01 20.07
N PHE A 133 20.59 -1.78 19.57
CA PHE A 133 19.79 -1.28 18.46
C PHE A 133 19.94 -2.20 17.25
N CYS A 134 18.81 -2.52 16.63
CA CYS A 134 18.77 -3.25 15.38
C CYS A 134 17.65 -2.69 14.49
N HIS A 135 17.80 -2.90 13.19
CA HIS A 135 16.86 -2.47 12.18
C HIS A 135 16.57 -3.63 11.21
N VAL A 136 15.45 -3.59 10.49
CA VAL A 136 15.10 -4.67 9.53
C VAL A 136 16.19 -4.87 8.46
N THR A 137 16.96 -3.84 8.13
CA THR A 137 18.12 -3.95 7.22
C THR A 137 19.22 -4.87 7.74
N ASP A 138 19.24 -5.20 9.04
CA ASP A 138 20.25 -6.06 9.67
C ASP A 138 19.95 -7.56 9.48
N VAL A 139 18.71 -7.90 9.09
CA VAL A 139 18.29 -9.30 8.94
C VAL A 139 19.07 -9.99 7.81
N ALA A 140 19.14 -9.38 6.64
CA ALA A 140 19.82 -9.99 5.48
C ALA A 140 21.34 -10.21 5.72
N PRO A 141 22.12 -9.26 6.23
CA PRO A 141 23.52 -9.50 6.61
C PRO A 141 23.68 -10.61 7.67
N THR A 142 22.74 -10.69 8.63
CA THR A 142 22.75 -11.74 9.65
C THR A 142 22.55 -13.13 9.05
N ILE A 143 21.61 -13.26 8.11
CA ILE A 143 21.36 -14.54 7.41
C ILE A 143 22.59 -14.95 6.61
N LEU A 144 23.21 -14.03 5.89
CA LEU A 144 24.42 -14.33 5.11
C LEU A 144 25.59 -14.78 5.99
N GLU A 145 25.84 -14.08 7.09
CA GLU A 145 26.89 -14.46 8.04
C GLU A 145 26.58 -15.80 8.70
N ALA A 146 25.34 -16.04 9.13
CA ALA A 146 24.91 -17.32 9.71
C ALA A 146 25.08 -18.50 8.73
N ALA A 147 24.84 -18.27 7.45
CA ALA A 147 25.01 -19.26 6.39
C ALA A 147 26.46 -19.39 5.90
N GLY A 148 27.40 -18.55 6.38
CA GLY A 148 28.78 -18.51 5.89
C GLY A 148 28.91 -18.02 4.44
N LEU A 149 27.96 -17.23 3.95
CA LEU A 149 27.93 -16.73 2.58
C LEU A 149 28.37 -15.25 2.52
N PRO A 150 29.18 -14.86 1.51
CA PRO A 150 29.51 -13.47 1.31
C PRO A 150 28.30 -12.69 0.75
N ALA A 151 28.28 -11.37 1.00
CA ALA A 151 27.32 -10.50 0.36
C ALA A 151 27.54 -10.50 -1.17
N PRO A 152 26.48 -10.70 -1.99
CA PRO A 152 26.63 -10.73 -3.43
C PRO A 152 26.97 -9.33 -3.98
N THR A 153 28.00 -9.24 -4.82
CA THR A 153 28.35 -8.02 -5.54
C THR A 153 27.65 -7.93 -6.90
N PHE A 154 27.31 -9.06 -7.48
CA PHE A 154 26.54 -9.17 -8.73
C PHE A 154 25.50 -10.27 -8.63
N VAL A 155 24.29 -10.03 -9.14
CA VAL A 155 23.23 -11.03 -9.32
C VAL A 155 22.73 -10.93 -10.75
N ASN A 156 22.78 -12.04 -11.50
CA ASN A 156 22.39 -12.11 -12.91
C ASN A 156 23.03 -11.00 -13.79
N GLY A 157 24.30 -10.67 -13.53
CA GLY A 157 25.04 -9.65 -14.26
C GLY A 157 24.75 -8.20 -13.81
N ILE A 158 23.88 -8.00 -12.83
CA ILE A 158 23.52 -6.68 -12.29
C ILE A 158 24.31 -6.44 -11.00
N GLN A 159 25.05 -5.34 -10.94
CA GLN A 159 25.75 -4.91 -9.74
C GLN A 159 24.76 -4.61 -8.61
N GLN A 160 25.02 -5.16 -7.44
CA GLN A 160 24.21 -4.94 -6.24
C GLN A 160 24.72 -3.74 -5.43
N LYS A 161 23.81 -3.01 -4.80
CA LYS A 161 24.18 -2.04 -3.75
C LYS A 161 24.67 -2.79 -2.52
N PRO A 162 25.67 -2.28 -1.80
CA PRO A 162 26.06 -2.83 -0.50
C PRO A 162 24.87 -2.84 0.48
N TYR A 163 24.86 -3.81 1.38
CA TYR A 163 23.90 -3.80 2.49
C TYR A 163 24.22 -2.64 3.44
N GLU A 164 23.18 -1.91 3.87
CA GLU A 164 23.29 -0.80 4.82
C GLU A 164 23.22 -1.29 6.28
N GLY A 165 22.74 -2.52 6.49
CA GLY A 165 22.61 -3.13 7.81
C GLY A 165 23.86 -3.86 8.29
N PHE A 166 23.85 -4.23 9.55
CA PHE A 166 24.92 -4.95 10.25
C PHE A 166 24.43 -6.31 10.75
N SER A 167 25.24 -7.35 10.60
CA SER A 167 24.88 -8.65 11.17
C SER A 167 24.72 -8.58 12.69
N MET A 168 23.64 -9.17 13.20
CA MET A 168 23.31 -9.27 14.62
C MET A 168 23.92 -10.49 15.31
N LEU A 169 24.63 -11.39 14.60
CA LEU A 169 25.21 -12.61 15.18
C LEU A 169 26.09 -12.33 16.40
N TYR A 170 26.80 -11.19 16.43
CA TYR A 170 27.66 -10.79 17.53
C TYR A 170 26.93 -10.68 18.89
N SER A 171 25.63 -10.43 18.88
CA SER A 171 24.80 -10.26 20.06
C SER A 171 24.04 -11.51 20.49
N PHE A 172 23.98 -12.55 19.66
CA PHE A 172 23.13 -13.71 19.93
C PHE A 172 23.45 -14.42 21.24
N ASP A 173 24.74 -14.57 21.56
CA ASP A 173 25.19 -15.18 22.81
C ASP A 173 25.82 -14.17 23.79
N ASP A 174 25.78 -12.87 23.49
CA ASP A 174 26.33 -11.81 24.35
C ASP A 174 25.37 -10.62 24.48
N ALA A 175 24.58 -10.62 25.54
CA ALA A 175 23.64 -9.54 25.85
C ALA A 175 24.33 -8.19 26.15
N LYS A 176 25.64 -8.18 26.43
CA LYS A 176 26.41 -6.99 26.75
C LYS A 176 27.33 -6.52 25.64
N ALA A 177 27.30 -7.22 24.48
CA ALA A 177 28.06 -6.79 23.31
C ALA A 177 27.72 -5.34 22.93
N ALA A 178 28.71 -4.56 22.55
CA ALA A 178 28.46 -3.21 22.05
C ALA A 178 27.66 -3.27 20.75
N GLU A 179 26.69 -2.38 20.60
CA GLU A 179 25.91 -2.30 19.36
C GLU A 179 26.79 -1.94 18.18
N ARG A 180 26.47 -2.54 17.02
CA ARG A 180 27.16 -2.27 15.76
C ARG A 180 26.37 -1.36 14.83
N HIS A 181 25.04 -1.36 14.95
CA HIS A 181 24.17 -0.44 14.23
C HIS A 181 23.98 0.83 15.07
N GLU A 182 24.89 1.77 14.90
CA GLU A 182 24.99 2.95 15.76
C GLU A 182 24.10 4.11 15.34
N THR A 183 23.69 4.17 14.06
CA THR A 183 22.96 5.31 13.49
C THR A 183 21.87 4.85 12.53
N GLN A 184 20.64 5.28 12.75
CA GLN A 184 19.51 5.04 11.87
C GLN A 184 18.61 6.27 11.79
N TYR A 185 18.37 6.77 10.57
CA TYR A 185 17.34 7.77 10.31
C TYR A 185 15.99 7.12 10.05
N PHE A 186 14.92 7.88 10.30
CA PHE A 186 13.54 7.54 9.98
C PHE A 186 12.87 8.73 9.32
N GLU A 187 11.96 8.47 8.37
CA GLU A 187 11.08 9.47 7.80
C GLU A 187 9.85 8.81 7.17
N MET A 188 8.67 9.40 7.42
CA MET A 188 7.42 9.08 6.76
C MET A 188 6.49 10.30 6.77
N ILE A 189 6.21 10.87 5.59
CA ILE A 189 5.26 11.99 5.44
C ILE A 189 5.64 13.18 6.35
N GLY A 190 6.93 13.50 6.43
CA GLY A 190 7.47 14.57 7.27
C GLY A 190 7.70 14.21 8.73
N ASN A 191 7.08 13.15 9.25
CA ASN A 191 7.42 12.62 10.57
C ASN A 191 8.82 12.02 10.49
N ARG A 192 9.76 12.53 11.27
CA ARG A 192 11.17 12.16 11.13
C ARG A 192 11.90 12.02 12.44
N GLY A 193 12.90 11.17 12.45
CA GLY A 193 13.72 10.92 13.62
C GLY A 193 15.08 10.37 13.28
N ILE A 194 15.96 10.38 14.25
CA ILE A 194 17.29 9.78 14.19
C ILE A 194 17.60 9.07 15.51
N TYR A 195 18.07 7.84 15.40
CA TYR A 195 18.74 7.14 16.49
C TYR A 195 20.25 7.28 16.32
N HIS A 196 20.98 7.55 17.38
CA HIS A 196 22.44 7.52 17.40
C HIS A 196 22.97 7.18 18.79
N LYS A 197 23.58 5.99 18.94
CA LYS A 197 24.30 5.57 20.16
C LYS A 197 23.47 5.77 21.44
N GLY A 198 22.27 5.23 21.47
CA GLY A 198 21.37 5.32 22.62
C GLY A 198 20.59 6.63 22.73
N TRP A 199 20.77 7.58 21.81
CA TRP A 199 20.01 8.81 21.77
C TRP A 199 18.99 8.79 20.63
N SER A 200 17.82 9.35 20.86
CA SER A 200 16.78 9.52 19.85
C SER A 200 16.34 10.98 19.79
N ALA A 201 16.45 11.62 18.62
CA ALA A 201 15.87 12.92 18.35
C ALA A 201 14.77 12.77 17.32
N VAL A 202 13.57 13.28 17.60
CA VAL A 202 12.36 13.01 16.85
C VAL A 202 11.50 14.26 16.68
N THR A 203 10.72 14.29 15.58
CA THR A 203 9.69 15.31 15.43
C THR A 203 8.48 14.74 14.70
N LYS A 204 7.30 14.99 15.26
CA LYS A 204 6.04 14.70 14.61
C LYS A 204 5.63 15.90 13.75
N HIS A 205 5.41 15.68 12.48
CA HIS A 205 4.93 16.68 11.54
C HIS A 205 3.41 16.60 11.34
N ARG A 206 2.92 15.42 10.96
CA ARG A 206 1.49 15.18 10.69
C ARG A 206 0.90 14.11 11.57
N THR A 207 -0.42 14.19 11.72
CA THR A 207 -1.21 13.14 12.36
C THR A 207 -1.92 12.34 11.27
N PRO A 208 -1.59 11.05 11.08
CA PRO A 208 -1.97 10.28 9.90
C PRO A 208 -3.48 10.14 9.67
N TRP A 209 -4.26 10.00 10.75
CA TRP A 209 -5.72 9.83 10.65
C TRP A 209 -6.51 11.13 10.48
N ILE A 210 -5.82 12.27 10.41
CA ILE A 210 -6.44 13.55 10.11
C ILE A 210 -6.26 13.80 8.60
N MET A 211 -7.17 13.23 7.81
CA MET A 211 -7.13 13.22 6.34
C MET A 211 -7.75 14.48 5.71
N GLY A 212 -8.28 15.42 6.49
CA GLY A 212 -8.87 16.66 5.98
C GLY A 212 -7.83 17.72 5.61
N ALA A 213 -8.28 18.82 4.98
CA ALA A 213 -7.47 19.99 4.62
C ALA A 213 -6.98 20.72 5.87
N ILE A 214 -6.10 20.08 6.65
CA ILE A 214 -5.39 20.77 7.71
C ILE A 214 -4.29 21.58 7.02
N LYS A 215 -4.25 22.87 7.36
CA LYS A 215 -3.14 23.73 6.97
C LYS A 215 -1.85 23.03 7.38
N THR A 216 -1.04 22.62 6.42
CA THR A 216 0.27 22.03 6.67
C THR A 216 1.13 23.03 7.41
N ILE A 217 1.72 22.61 8.51
CA ILE A 217 2.72 23.41 9.23
C ILE A 217 4.00 23.35 8.40
N PRO A 218 4.72 24.48 8.17
CA PRO A 218 6.03 24.43 7.54
C PRO A 218 6.97 23.51 8.31
N PHE A 219 7.83 22.79 7.62
CA PHE A 219 8.79 21.87 8.25
C PHE A 219 9.74 22.57 9.24
N ASP A 220 9.98 23.86 9.05
CA ASP A 220 10.82 24.68 9.94
C ASP A 220 10.15 24.99 11.28
N ASP A 221 8.82 24.87 11.35
CA ASP A 221 8.03 25.08 12.56
C ASP A 221 7.85 23.79 13.39
N ASP A 222 8.40 22.66 12.92
CA ASP A 222 8.30 21.39 13.62
C ASP A 222 9.06 21.40 14.95
N VAL A 223 8.39 20.94 16.00
CA VAL A 223 8.98 20.83 17.34
C VAL A 223 9.73 19.51 17.46
N TRP A 224 11.01 19.59 17.76
CA TRP A 224 11.84 18.43 18.01
C TRP A 224 11.92 18.11 19.50
N GLU A 225 11.96 16.82 19.78
CA GLU A 225 12.09 16.20 21.09
C GLU A 225 13.38 15.38 21.15
N LEU A 226 13.96 15.20 22.34
CA LEU A 226 15.22 14.49 22.56
C LEU A 226 15.08 13.48 23.70
N TYR A 227 15.55 12.26 23.48
CA TYR A 227 15.44 11.17 24.45
C TYR A 227 16.76 10.41 24.63
N ASP A 228 17.15 10.12 25.88
CA ASP A 228 18.21 9.16 26.22
C ASP A 228 17.56 7.77 26.36
N THR A 229 17.52 7.01 25.29
CA THR A 229 16.82 5.71 25.24
C THR A 229 17.51 4.61 26.06
N THR A 230 18.72 4.87 26.57
CA THR A 230 19.39 3.96 27.49
C THR A 230 18.78 4.01 28.89
N LYS A 231 18.10 5.11 29.24
CA LYS A 231 17.45 5.34 30.54
C LYS A 231 15.93 5.43 30.39
N ASP A 232 15.47 6.02 29.31
CA ASP A 232 14.07 6.21 28.95
C ASP A 232 13.74 5.50 27.64
N TRP A 233 13.57 4.19 27.71
CA TRP A 233 13.29 3.35 26.57
C TRP A 233 11.88 3.55 25.97
N THR A 234 11.03 4.35 26.61
CA THR A 234 9.65 4.66 26.21
C THR A 234 9.49 6.01 25.53
N GLN A 235 10.53 6.86 25.55
CA GLN A 235 10.46 8.25 25.08
C GLN A 235 9.43 9.09 25.86
N ALA A 236 9.42 8.97 27.20
CA ALA A 236 8.46 9.67 28.07
C ALA A 236 8.97 11.03 28.56
N HIS A 237 10.30 11.25 28.63
CA HIS A 237 10.92 12.43 29.22
C HIS A 237 11.75 13.18 28.18
N ASP A 238 11.15 14.22 27.59
CA ASP A 238 11.81 15.07 26.60
C ASP A 238 12.91 15.93 27.24
N LEU A 239 14.16 15.74 26.78
CA LEU A 239 15.37 16.45 27.22
C LEU A 239 15.74 17.61 26.26
N SER A 240 14.92 17.97 25.30
CA SER A 240 15.25 18.95 24.27
C SER A 240 15.61 20.32 24.83
N LYS A 241 14.92 20.74 25.90
CA LYS A 241 15.18 22.02 26.58
C LYS A 241 16.42 21.98 27.50
N ASP A 242 16.69 20.83 28.09
CA ASP A 242 17.83 20.65 29.03
C ASP A 242 19.15 20.41 28.27
N MET A 243 19.08 19.84 27.05
CA MET A 243 20.24 19.48 26.25
C MET A 243 20.15 19.98 24.80
N PRO A 244 19.99 21.32 24.58
CA PRO A 244 19.76 21.85 23.23
C PRO A 244 20.93 21.63 22.27
N GLN A 245 22.15 21.57 22.75
CA GLN A 245 23.33 21.28 21.93
C GLN A 245 23.31 19.84 21.41
N LYS A 246 22.91 18.88 22.25
CA LYS A 246 22.78 17.48 21.86
C LYS A 246 21.67 17.30 20.84
N LEU A 247 20.53 17.97 21.04
CA LEU A 247 19.46 18.00 20.06
C LEU A 247 19.95 18.53 18.71
N HIS A 248 20.64 19.67 18.71
CA HIS A 248 21.18 20.26 17.49
C HIS A 248 22.19 19.36 16.77
N GLU A 249 23.04 18.65 17.50
CA GLU A 249 23.95 17.64 16.95
C GLU A 249 23.18 16.58 16.17
N LEU A 250 22.12 16.01 16.77
CA LEU A 250 21.32 14.94 16.18
C LEU A 250 20.47 15.43 15.01
N GLN A 251 19.93 16.65 15.06
CA GLN A 251 19.25 17.27 13.91
C GLN A 251 20.17 17.37 12.69
N ARG A 252 21.42 17.79 12.91
CA ARG A 252 22.43 17.84 11.83
C ARG A 252 22.78 16.45 11.30
N LEU A 253 22.90 15.47 12.20
CA LEU A 253 23.14 14.08 11.80
C LEU A 253 21.97 13.52 10.97
N TRP A 254 20.72 13.81 11.38
CA TRP A 254 19.56 13.45 10.59
C TRP A 254 19.63 14.02 9.18
N LEU A 255 19.98 15.30 9.04
CA LEU A 255 20.08 15.97 7.73
C LEU A 255 21.17 15.32 6.87
N ILE A 256 22.32 14.96 7.45
CA ILE A 256 23.39 14.27 6.74
C ILE A 256 22.90 12.93 6.19
N GLU A 257 22.25 12.13 7.00
CA GLU A 257 21.71 10.84 6.59
C GLU A 257 20.58 11.02 5.55
N ALA A 258 19.71 12.02 5.74
CA ALA A 258 18.63 12.33 4.81
C ALA A 258 19.13 12.72 3.41
N VAL A 259 20.22 13.49 3.33
CA VAL A 259 20.87 13.82 2.04
C VAL A 259 21.52 12.58 1.43
N LYS A 260 22.25 11.80 2.23
CA LYS A 260 22.93 10.57 1.79
C LYS A 260 21.97 9.57 1.15
N TYR A 261 20.75 9.45 1.70
CA TYR A 261 19.77 8.46 1.27
C TYR A 261 18.62 9.06 0.41
N ASN A 262 18.78 10.28 -0.11
CA ASN A 262 17.80 10.96 -0.97
C ASN A 262 16.41 11.12 -0.33
N VAL A 263 16.36 11.37 0.98
CA VAL A 263 15.13 11.62 1.72
C VAL A 263 14.62 13.05 1.50
N VAL A 264 15.51 13.98 1.29
CA VAL A 264 15.19 15.39 0.99
C VAL A 264 15.13 15.63 -0.52
N PRO A 265 14.22 16.51 -0.97
CA PRO A 265 13.30 17.34 -0.19
C PRO A 265 12.16 16.52 0.42
N LEU A 266 11.68 16.94 1.60
CA LEU A 266 10.55 16.30 2.27
C LEU A 266 9.24 16.50 1.50
N ASP A 267 8.37 15.49 1.56
CA ASP A 267 7.04 15.52 0.96
C ASP A 267 5.99 15.01 1.96
N ASP A 268 5.15 15.90 2.45
CA ASP A 268 4.11 15.64 3.45
C ASP A 268 2.73 15.30 2.86
N ARG A 269 2.61 15.17 1.53
CA ARG A 269 1.35 14.79 0.87
C ARG A 269 0.93 13.38 1.26
N MET A 270 -0.38 13.15 1.33
CA MET A 270 -0.98 11.89 1.77
C MET A 270 -1.63 11.14 0.60
N ALA A 271 -2.95 11.24 0.47
CA ALA A 271 -3.75 10.53 -0.53
C ALA A 271 -3.34 10.84 -1.97
N GLU A 272 -2.85 12.03 -2.25
CA GLU A 272 -2.35 12.44 -3.57
C GLU A 272 -1.22 11.53 -4.08
N ARG A 273 -0.44 10.92 -3.17
CA ARG A 273 0.62 9.98 -3.54
C ARG A 273 0.09 8.72 -4.23
N CYS A 274 -1.16 8.35 -3.99
CA CYS A 274 -1.79 7.21 -4.63
C CYS A 274 -2.10 7.46 -6.11
N ASN A 275 -2.20 8.74 -6.51
CA ASN A 275 -2.44 9.12 -7.90
C ASN A 275 -1.17 9.76 -8.51
N PRO A 276 -0.51 9.11 -9.49
CA PRO A 276 0.74 9.60 -10.06
C PRO A 276 0.60 10.95 -10.78
N ASP A 277 -0.57 11.25 -11.34
CA ASP A 277 -0.80 12.54 -12.02
C ASP A 277 -0.84 13.71 -11.02
N LEU A 278 -1.37 13.46 -9.81
CA LEU A 278 -1.42 14.45 -8.73
C LEU A 278 -0.09 14.58 -8.00
N SER A 279 0.58 13.47 -7.76
CA SER A 279 1.86 13.46 -7.05
C SER A 279 3.01 13.99 -7.89
N GLY A 280 2.89 13.95 -9.23
CA GLY A 280 3.96 14.31 -10.15
C GLY A 280 5.14 13.36 -10.15
N ARG A 281 4.98 12.15 -9.60
CA ARG A 281 6.06 11.14 -9.57
C ARG A 281 6.29 10.54 -10.95
N PRO A 282 7.48 10.02 -11.24
CA PRO A 282 7.74 9.32 -12.49
C PRO A 282 6.79 8.15 -12.68
N LEU A 283 6.18 8.06 -13.87
CA LEU A 283 5.33 6.95 -14.28
C LEU A 283 6.20 5.82 -14.84
N LEU A 284 5.88 4.58 -14.48
CA LEU A 284 6.44 3.39 -15.14
C LEU A 284 5.96 3.31 -16.58
N ILE A 285 4.68 3.66 -16.81
CA ILE A 285 4.08 3.72 -18.13
C ILE A 285 4.12 5.15 -18.64
N ARG A 286 4.80 5.36 -19.76
CA ARG A 286 4.91 6.66 -20.40
C ARG A 286 3.83 6.85 -21.47
N GLY A 287 3.25 8.05 -21.53
CA GLY A 287 2.22 8.41 -22.49
C GLY A 287 0.81 8.03 -22.03
N ASN A 288 -0.14 8.17 -22.98
CA ASN A 288 -1.57 8.05 -22.74
C ASN A 288 -2.16 6.75 -23.33
N ARG A 289 -1.31 5.85 -23.74
CA ARG A 289 -1.69 4.60 -24.41
C ARG A 289 -0.87 3.44 -23.87
N GLN A 290 -1.54 2.32 -23.62
CA GLN A 290 -0.85 1.09 -23.19
C GLN A 290 -1.49 -0.12 -23.88
N MET A 291 -0.63 -1.01 -24.42
CA MET A 291 -1.03 -2.28 -24.99
C MET A 291 -0.79 -3.40 -23.99
N LEU A 292 -1.82 -4.21 -23.75
CA LEU A 292 -1.79 -5.40 -22.89
C LEU A 292 -2.23 -6.62 -23.70
N TYR A 293 -1.99 -7.81 -23.19
CA TYR A 293 -2.28 -9.06 -23.88
C TYR A 293 -3.11 -10.01 -22.99
N GLY A 294 -3.89 -10.87 -23.62
CA GLY A 294 -4.65 -11.89 -22.90
C GLY A 294 -3.78 -12.77 -22.00
N GLY A 295 -4.21 -13.00 -20.77
CA GLY A 295 -3.49 -13.76 -19.78
C GLY A 295 -2.48 -12.96 -18.92
N MET A 296 -2.30 -11.68 -19.18
CA MET A 296 -1.57 -10.79 -18.25
C MET A 296 -2.42 -10.57 -17.00
N THR A 297 -1.94 -11.08 -15.88
CA THR A 297 -2.64 -11.02 -14.58
C THR A 297 -1.76 -10.44 -13.49
N ARG A 298 -2.38 -9.98 -12.41
CA ARG A 298 -1.69 -9.41 -11.23
C ARG A 298 -0.78 -8.25 -11.58
N LEU A 299 -1.22 -7.42 -12.52
CA LEU A 299 -0.51 -6.21 -12.90
C LEU A 299 -0.65 -5.16 -11.80
N SER A 300 0.47 -4.71 -11.24
CA SER A 300 0.47 -3.68 -10.21
C SER A 300 -0.25 -2.40 -10.70
N PRO A 301 -0.98 -1.68 -9.87
CA PRO A 301 -1.58 -0.39 -10.21
C PRO A 301 -0.59 0.60 -10.84
N HIS A 302 0.68 0.52 -10.47
CA HIS A 302 1.75 1.36 -11.03
C HIS A 302 2.23 0.94 -12.41
N SER A 303 1.91 -0.28 -12.85
CA SER A 303 2.22 -0.80 -14.18
C SER A 303 1.07 -0.63 -15.17
N ILE A 304 -0.03 0.01 -14.75
CA ILE A 304 -1.17 0.38 -15.60
C ILE A 304 -1.21 1.90 -15.73
N VAL A 305 -1.55 2.38 -16.93
CA VAL A 305 -1.79 3.81 -17.14
C VAL A 305 -2.94 4.27 -16.24
N CYS A 306 -2.77 5.44 -15.59
CA CYS A 306 -3.73 5.94 -14.62
C CYS A 306 -5.09 6.24 -15.27
N LEU A 307 -6.16 5.62 -14.76
CA LEU A 307 -7.53 5.74 -15.26
C LEU A 307 -8.42 6.66 -14.41
N THR A 308 -7.95 7.08 -13.24
CA THR A 308 -8.78 7.86 -12.29
C THR A 308 -8.92 9.32 -12.74
N ASN A 309 -10.12 9.88 -12.54
CA ASN A 309 -10.47 11.28 -12.81
C ASN A 309 -10.26 11.76 -14.24
N LYS A 310 -10.43 10.87 -15.23
CA LYS A 310 -10.24 11.21 -16.64
C LYS A 310 -11.06 10.32 -17.56
N SER A 311 -11.23 10.76 -18.80
CA SER A 311 -11.83 9.96 -19.86
C SER A 311 -10.83 8.91 -20.35
N PHE A 312 -11.32 7.71 -20.66
CA PHE A 312 -10.49 6.64 -21.18
C PHE A 312 -11.28 5.70 -22.07
N ALA A 313 -10.59 4.90 -22.84
CA ALA A 313 -11.17 3.83 -23.62
C ALA A 313 -10.41 2.51 -23.42
N LEU A 314 -11.14 1.41 -23.40
CA LEU A 314 -10.62 0.05 -23.41
C LEU A 314 -11.04 -0.57 -24.76
N THR A 315 -10.07 -0.95 -25.58
CA THR A 315 -10.32 -1.59 -26.88
C THR A 315 -9.66 -2.95 -26.90
N ALA A 316 -10.43 -4.02 -27.09
CA ALA A 316 -9.91 -5.38 -27.14
C ALA A 316 -10.22 -6.02 -28.50
N GLU A 317 -9.24 -6.68 -29.10
CA GLU A 317 -9.48 -7.61 -30.22
C GLU A 317 -9.65 -9.01 -29.65
N VAL A 318 -10.81 -9.59 -29.89
CA VAL A 318 -11.19 -10.89 -29.33
C VAL A 318 -11.61 -11.88 -30.44
N VAL A 319 -11.45 -13.17 -30.15
CA VAL A 319 -12.07 -14.25 -30.95
C VAL A 319 -13.11 -14.92 -30.06
N VAL A 320 -14.38 -14.76 -30.47
CA VAL A 320 -15.55 -15.26 -29.74
C VAL A 320 -15.88 -16.67 -30.25
N PRO A 321 -16.03 -17.68 -29.37
CA PRO A 321 -16.39 -19.03 -29.77
C PRO A 321 -17.83 -19.12 -30.29
N GLU A 322 -18.16 -20.18 -31.07
CA GLU A 322 -19.51 -20.41 -31.58
C GLU A 322 -20.57 -20.53 -30.47
N ALA A 323 -20.17 -21.03 -29.30
CA ALA A 323 -21.05 -21.13 -28.11
C ALA A 323 -21.39 -19.78 -27.48
N GLY A 324 -20.83 -18.67 -28.00
CA GLY A 324 -21.00 -17.32 -27.49
C GLY A 324 -19.93 -16.93 -26.46
N ALA A 325 -19.79 -15.64 -26.22
CA ALA A 325 -18.82 -15.06 -25.29
C ALA A 325 -19.36 -14.99 -23.88
N LYS A 326 -18.47 -15.23 -22.89
CA LYS A 326 -18.66 -14.95 -21.46
C LYS A 326 -17.32 -14.73 -20.78
N GLY A 327 -17.32 -14.04 -19.63
CA GLY A 327 -16.16 -13.86 -18.76
C GLY A 327 -15.52 -12.48 -18.85
N VAL A 328 -14.49 -12.27 -18.05
CA VAL A 328 -13.82 -10.98 -17.86
C VAL A 328 -12.88 -10.68 -19.04
N ILE A 329 -12.99 -9.46 -19.59
CA ILE A 329 -12.06 -8.93 -20.60
C ILE A 329 -10.94 -8.16 -19.91
N PHE A 330 -11.30 -7.26 -18.98
CA PHE A 330 -10.37 -6.47 -18.19
C PHE A 330 -11.00 -6.17 -16.83
N ALA A 331 -10.25 -6.38 -15.77
CA ALA A 331 -10.63 -5.96 -14.42
C ALA A 331 -9.48 -5.18 -13.78
N PHE A 332 -9.82 -4.23 -12.91
CA PHE A 332 -8.87 -3.47 -12.12
C PHE A 332 -9.49 -3.15 -10.76
N GLY A 333 -8.87 -3.62 -9.68
CA GLY A 333 -9.39 -3.57 -8.31
C GLY A 333 -10.11 -4.85 -7.91
N GLY A 334 -11.12 -4.77 -7.05
CA GLY A 334 -11.81 -5.93 -6.49
C GLY A 334 -13.11 -5.56 -5.77
N ILE A 335 -13.49 -6.40 -4.80
CA ILE A 335 -14.75 -6.24 -4.04
C ILE A 335 -14.83 -4.94 -3.26
N THR A 336 -13.69 -4.38 -2.82
CA THR A 336 -13.60 -3.16 -2.02
C THR A 336 -13.52 -1.88 -2.86
N GLY A 337 -13.46 -2.03 -4.19
CA GLY A 337 -13.44 -0.93 -5.15
C GLY A 337 -12.73 -1.31 -6.44
N GLY A 338 -13.27 -0.88 -7.59
CA GLY A 338 -12.67 -1.20 -8.87
C GLY A 338 -13.60 -1.05 -10.07
N ALA A 339 -13.11 -1.48 -11.22
CA ALA A 339 -13.87 -1.48 -12.47
C ALA A 339 -13.61 -2.75 -13.28
N SER A 340 -14.65 -3.30 -13.90
CA SER A 340 -14.54 -4.49 -14.73
C SER A 340 -15.36 -4.38 -16.02
N LEU A 341 -14.70 -4.68 -17.14
CA LEU A 341 -15.32 -4.88 -18.44
C LEU A 341 -15.38 -6.39 -18.69
N TYR A 342 -16.56 -6.94 -18.89
CA TYR A 342 -16.79 -8.37 -19.01
C TYR A 342 -17.96 -8.68 -19.95
N VAL A 343 -18.14 -9.95 -20.26
CA VAL A 343 -19.28 -10.44 -21.05
C VAL A 343 -20.16 -11.33 -20.18
N LYS A 344 -21.45 -11.02 -20.14
CA LYS A 344 -22.50 -11.83 -19.50
C LYS A 344 -23.68 -12.00 -20.48
N ASP A 345 -24.19 -13.21 -20.60
CA ASP A 345 -25.28 -13.56 -21.52
C ASP A 345 -25.03 -13.15 -22.97
N GLY A 346 -23.74 -13.15 -23.37
CA GLY A 346 -23.25 -12.77 -24.68
C GLY A 346 -23.17 -11.27 -24.94
N LYS A 347 -23.47 -10.42 -23.97
CA LYS A 347 -23.44 -8.95 -24.07
C LYS A 347 -22.28 -8.36 -23.29
N LEU A 348 -21.71 -7.25 -23.81
CA LEU A 348 -20.75 -6.44 -23.04
C LEU A 348 -21.43 -5.85 -21.82
N LYS A 349 -20.74 -5.92 -20.69
CA LYS A 349 -21.13 -5.25 -19.43
C LYS A 349 -19.91 -4.55 -18.82
N TYR A 350 -20.20 -3.46 -18.15
CA TYR A 350 -19.23 -2.74 -17.34
C TYR A 350 -19.80 -2.58 -15.93
N CYS A 351 -19.02 -2.97 -14.93
CA CYS A 351 -19.30 -2.71 -13.53
C CYS A 351 -18.27 -1.74 -13.01
N TYR A 352 -18.72 -0.64 -12.42
CA TYR A 352 -17.90 0.22 -11.60
C TYR A 352 -18.33 0.04 -10.14
N ASN A 353 -17.45 -0.54 -9.33
CA ASN A 353 -17.65 -0.75 -7.92
C ASN A 353 -17.05 0.43 -7.15
N PHE A 354 -17.91 1.32 -6.68
CA PHE A 354 -17.51 2.49 -5.90
C PHE A 354 -17.32 2.08 -4.43
N LEU A 355 -16.09 1.77 -4.05
CA LEU A 355 -15.64 1.51 -2.67
C LEU A 355 -16.41 0.39 -1.94
N GLY A 356 -16.96 -0.59 -2.66
CA GLY A 356 -17.83 -1.60 -2.06
C GLY A 356 -19.20 -1.07 -1.57
N LEU A 357 -19.41 0.25 -1.63
CA LEU A 357 -20.62 0.92 -1.16
C LEU A 357 -21.76 0.89 -2.19
N LYS A 358 -21.40 1.07 -3.47
CA LYS A 358 -22.36 1.11 -4.56
C LYS A 358 -21.73 0.59 -5.84
N GLN A 359 -22.51 -0.22 -6.57
CA GLN A 359 -22.11 -0.72 -7.86
C GLN A 359 -22.96 -0.08 -8.97
N PHE A 360 -22.30 0.38 -10.02
CA PHE A 360 -22.93 0.94 -11.20
C PHE A 360 -22.74 -0.04 -12.35
N PHE A 361 -23.85 -0.42 -13.00
CA PHE A 361 -23.83 -1.35 -14.12
C PHE A 361 -24.23 -0.64 -15.41
N VAL A 362 -23.46 -0.90 -16.46
CA VAL A 362 -23.80 -0.52 -17.82
C VAL A 362 -23.83 -1.78 -18.66
N GLU A 363 -24.87 -1.98 -19.47
CA GLU A 363 -25.07 -3.18 -20.29
C GLU A 363 -25.23 -2.81 -21.79
N GLY A 364 -24.55 -3.56 -22.62
CA GLY A 364 -24.71 -3.48 -24.08
C GLY A 364 -26.07 -3.99 -24.52
N THR A 365 -26.61 -3.45 -25.62
CA THR A 365 -27.90 -3.80 -26.16
C THR A 365 -27.84 -5.05 -27.04
N GLU A 366 -26.71 -5.31 -27.69
CA GLU A 366 -26.56 -6.40 -28.66
C GLU A 366 -25.62 -7.49 -28.13
N LYS A 367 -25.88 -8.73 -28.54
CA LYS A 367 -24.97 -9.86 -28.31
C LYS A 367 -23.76 -9.77 -29.23
N ILE A 368 -22.62 -10.15 -28.77
CA ILE A 368 -21.36 -10.23 -29.53
C ILE A 368 -21.48 -11.47 -30.42
N PRO A 369 -21.35 -11.35 -31.76
CA PRO A 369 -21.37 -12.51 -32.65
C PRO A 369 -20.16 -13.43 -32.43
N SER A 370 -20.19 -14.65 -32.93
CA SER A 370 -19.02 -15.54 -32.99
C SER A 370 -18.03 -15.07 -34.05
N GLY A 371 -16.74 -15.35 -33.80
CA GLY A 371 -15.66 -14.94 -34.69
C GLY A 371 -14.78 -13.83 -34.13
N LYS A 372 -14.00 -13.21 -35.01
CA LYS A 372 -13.08 -12.14 -34.64
C LYS A 372 -13.80 -10.79 -34.62
N HIS A 373 -13.72 -10.09 -33.48
CA HIS A 373 -14.38 -8.80 -33.26
C HIS A 373 -13.48 -7.83 -32.49
N GLN A 374 -13.69 -6.54 -32.71
CA GLN A 374 -13.15 -5.46 -31.90
C GLN A 374 -14.24 -4.96 -30.94
N LEU A 375 -13.98 -5.13 -29.65
CA LEU A 375 -14.86 -4.66 -28.57
C LEU A 375 -14.25 -3.41 -27.97
N ARG A 376 -15.05 -2.34 -27.87
CA ARG A 376 -14.56 -1.08 -27.27
C ARG A 376 -15.54 -0.56 -26.25
N MET A 377 -15.03 -0.09 -25.11
CA MET A 377 -15.75 0.70 -24.11
C MET A 377 -15.08 2.06 -23.99
N GLU A 378 -15.86 3.12 -24.10
CA GLU A 378 -15.42 4.49 -23.87
C GLU A 378 -16.07 5.00 -22.60
N PHE A 379 -15.26 5.53 -21.67
CA PHE A 379 -15.72 6.21 -20.47
C PHE A 379 -15.47 7.70 -20.63
N ALA A 380 -16.54 8.46 -20.79
CA ALA A 380 -16.49 9.92 -20.85
C ALA A 380 -16.69 10.47 -19.44
N TYR A 381 -15.59 10.92 -18.83
CA TYR A 381 -15.58 11.55 -17.51
C TYR A 381 -16.21 12.94 -17.56
N ASP A 382 -16.97 13.31 -16.51
CA ASP A 382 -17.71 14.57 -16.52
C ASP A 382 -16.82 15.82 -16.36
N GLY A 383 -15.58 15.63 -15.87
CA GLY A 383 -14.69 16.75 -15.55
C GLY A 383 -15.09 17.54 -14.30
N GLY A 384 -14.41 18.64 -14.08
CA GLY A 384 -14.73 19.58 -13.00
C GLY A 384 -14.28 19.13 -11.61
N GLY A 385 -13.21 18.34 -11.52
CA GLY A 385 -12.58 17.92 -10.27
C GLY A 385 -12.52 16.41 -10.08
N LEU A 386 -12.19 15.99 -8.87
CA LEU A 386 -12.03 14.58 -8.50
C LEU A 386 -13.38 13.91 -8.20
N ALA A 387 -13.42 12.58 -8.30
CA ALA A 387 -14.55 11.72 -7.90
C ALA A 387 -15.86 12.03 -8.64
N LYS A 388 -15.82 12.62 -9.83
CA LYS A 388 -17.02 12.87 -10.64
C LYS A 388 -17.47 11.59 -11.33
N GLY A 389 -18.68 11.61 -11.86
CA GLY A 389 -19.22 10.53 -12.66
C GLY A 389 -18.72 10.53 -14.09
N GLY A 390 -19.33 9.68 -14.88
CA GLY A 390 -19.06 9.59 -16.32
C GLY A 390 -20.07 8.71 -17.04
N THR A 391 -20.00 8.68 -18.36
CA THR A 391 -20.85 7.84 -19.20
C THR A 391 -20.00 6.79 -19.88
N ALA A 392 -20.32 5.51 -19.65
CA ALA A 392 -19.72 4.40 -20.39
C ALA A 392 -20.55 4.11 -21.65
N SER A 393 -19.89 3.97 -22.80
CA SER A 393 -20.49 3.64 -24.10
C SER A 393 -19.80 2.44 -24.71
N PHE A 394 -20.55 1.50 -25.30
CA PHE A 394 -20.00 0.29 -25.91
C PHE A 394 -20.05 0.35 -27.43
N PHE A 395 -19.07 -0.29 -28.06
CA PHE A 395 -18.98 -0.45 -29.50
C PHE A 395 -18.50 -1.87 -29.84
N ILE A 396 -19.13 -2.47 -30.84
CA ILE A 396 -18.72 -3.74 -31.47
C ILE A 396 -18.40 -3.41 -32.90
N ASP A 397 -17.17 -3.66 -33.36
CA ASP A 397 -16.69 -3.34 -34.72
C ASP A 397 -17.01 -1.89 -35.14
N GLY A 398 -16.85 -0.95 -34.21
CA GLY A 398 -17.10 0.49 -34.40
C GLY A 398 -18.59 0.89 -34.34
N LYS A 399 -19.54 -0.08 -34.29
CA LYS A 399 -20.96 0.22 -34.14
C LYS A 399 -21.34 0.38 -32.67
N LYS A 400 -22.01 1.49 -32.34
CA LYS A 400 -22.47 1.75 -30.97
C LYS A 400 -23.54 0.75 -30.53
N GLY A 401 -23.33 0.09 -29.40
CA GLY A 401 -24.15 -0.99 -28.87
C GLY A 401 -24.62 -0.81 -27.44
N GLY A 402 -24.78 0.45 -26.97
CA GLY A 402 -25.30 0.75 -25.66
C GLY A 402 -24.50 1.84 -24.94
N ALA A 403 -25.12 2.41 -23.91
CA ALA A 403 -24.45 3.37 -23.01
C ALA A 403 -25.19 3.43 -21.67
N GLY A 404 -24.51 3.86 -20.60
CA GLY A 404 -25.10 4.06 -19.30
C GLY A 404 -24.25 4.93 -18.40
N ARG A 405 -24.80 5.27 -17.25
CA ARG A 405 -24.23 6.23 -16.33
C ARG A 405 -23.51 5.57 -15.15
N VAL A 406 -22.34 6.09 -14.81
CA VAL A 406 -21.66 5.90 -13.53
C VAL A 406 -21.69 7.24 -12.81
N GLU A 407 -22.37 7.31 -11.67
CA GLU A 407 -22.67 8.60 -11.02
C GLU A 407 -21.47 9.20 -10.29
N MET A 408 -20.53 8.37 -9.83
CA MET A 408 -19.34 8.79 -9.10
C MET A 408 -18.22 7.78 -9.27
N THR A 409 -16.98 8.24 -9.12
CA THR A 409 -15.76 7.42 -9.25
C THR A 409 -14.83 7.62 -8.05
N GLN A 410 -13.87 6.71 -7.89
CA GLN A 410 -12.83 6.82 -6.86
C GLN A 410 -11.75 7.81 -7.29
N PRO A 411 -11.36 8.77 -6.41
CA PRO A 411 -10.43 9.82 -6.80
C PRO A 411 -8.96 9.39 -6.84
N PHE A 412 -8.53 8.40 -6.02
CA PHE A 412 -7.11 8.10 -5.88
C PHE A 412 -6.73 6.67 -6.23
N ALA A 413 -7.33 5.67 -5.59
CA ALA A 413 -6.97 4.28 -5.77
C ALA A 413 -8.19 3.36 -5.81
N PHE A 414 -8.12 2.30 -6.59
CA PHE A 414 -9.19 1.28 -6.61
C PHE A 414 -9.06 0.32 -5.44
N SER A 415 -7.86 -0.15 -5.16
CA SER A 415 -7.55 -1.07 -4.07
C SER A 415 -6.11 -0.86 -3.60
N ALA A 416 -5.81 -1.31 -2.38
CA ALA A 416 -4.44 -1.38 -1.86
C ALA A 416 -3.75 -2.71 -2.24
N ASP A 417 -4.52 -3.78 -2.43
CA ASP A 417 -4.01 -5.15 -2.59
C ASP A 417 -4.33 -5.76 -3.96
N GLU A 418 -5.48 -5.38 -4.52
CA GLU A 418 -5.94 -5.93 -5.79
C GLU A 418 -5.23 -5.26 -6.98
N THR A 419 -5.17 -5.98 -8.06
CA THR A 419 -4.36 -5.68 -9.24
C THR A 419 -5.22 -5.47 -10.48
N ALA A 420 -4.59 -5.32 -11.65
CA ALA A 420 -5.29 -5.35 -12.92
C ALA A 420 -5.02 -6.67 -13.66
N ASP A 421 -6.03 -7.14 -14.37
CA ASP A 421 -6.02 -8.43 -15.05
C ASP A 421 -6.67 -8.35 -16.45
N VAL A 422 -6.13 -9.12 -17.40
CA VAL A 422 -6.66 -9.22 -18.77
C VAL A 422 -7.09 -10.64 -19.07
N GLY A 423 -8.37 -10.82 -19.35
CA GLY A 423 -8.95 -12.12 -19.71
C GLY A 423 -9.46 -12.95 -18.53
N MET A 424 -9.27 -12.49 -17.34
CA MET A 424 -9.85 -13.04 -16.10
C MET A 424 -9.72 -11.98 -14.99
N GLU A 425 -10.23 -12.28 -13.80
CA GLU A 425 -9.96 -11.53 -12.58
C GLU A 425 -9.39 -12.49 -11.54
N ALA A 426 -8.13 -12.21 -11.12
CA ALA A 426 -7.34 -13.12 -10.30
C ALA A 426 -7.58 -12.93 -8.79
N GLY A 427 -8.15 -11.80 -8.39
CA GLY A 427 -8.44 -11.42 -7.02
C GLY A 427 -9.90 -11.62 -6.62
N SER A 428 -10.38 -10.76 -5.71
CA SER A 428 -11.79 -10.70 -5.34
C SER A 428 -12.60 -10.02 -6.46
N PRO A 429 -13.84 -10.48 -6.74
CA PRO A 429 -14.60 -9.96 -7.86
C PRO A 429 -15.02 -8.51 -7.71
N VAL A 430 -14.75 -7.66 -8.69
CA VAL A 430 -15.31 -6.31 -8.80
C VAL A 430 -16.84 -6.36 -8.92
N SER A 431 -17.35 -7.34 -9.65
CA SER A 431 -18.77 -7.48 -9.96
C SER A 431 -19.37 -8.74 -9.33
N PRO A 432 -20.59 -8.68 -8.74
CA PRO A 432 -21.31 -9.86 -8.28
C PRO A 432 -21.86 -10.72 -9.44
N ASP A 433 -21.71 -10.30 -10.67
CA ASP A 433 -22.18 -11.04 -11.85
C ASP A 433 -21.35 -12.30 -12.13
N TYR A 434 -20.21 -12.45 -11.50
CA TYR A 434 -19.32 -13.61 -11.59
C TYR A 434 -18.60 -13.86 -10.25
N GLY A 435 -18.12 -15.09 -10.05
CA GLY A 435 -17.39 -15.46 -8.84
C GLY A 435 -15.86 -15.28 -8.96
N PRO A 436 -15.11 -15.53 -7.87
CA PRO A 436 -13.64 -15.47 -7.87
C PRO A 436 -13.00 -16.61 -8.67
N LYS A 437 -13.77 -17.62 -9.04
CA LYS A 437 -13.38 -18.73 -9.90
C LYS A 437 -14.30 -18.79 -11.11
N ASP A 438 -13.81 -19.35 -12.23
CA ASP A 438 -14.58 -19.53 -13.47
C ASP A 438 -15.07 -18.22 -14.12
N ASN A 439 -14.33 -17.11 -13.87
CA ASN A 439 -14.63 -15.80 -14.46
C ASN A 439 -13.82 -15.51 -15.73
N ALA A 440 -12.94 -16.42 -16.17
CA ALA A 440 -12.11 -16.23 -17.33
C ALA A 440 -12.95 -16.07 -18.62
N PHE A 441 -12.47 -15.20 -19.52
CA PHE A 441 -13.02 -15.08 -20.86
C PHE A 441 -12.87 -16.38 -21.62
N ASN A 442 -13.97 -16.92 -22.11
CA ASN A 442 -14.01 -18.23 -22.75
C ASN A 442 -13.56 -18.26 -24.23
N GLY A 443 -13.25 -17.08 -24.79
CA GLY A 443 -12.63 -16.92 -26.09
C GLY A 443 -11.14 -16.58 -25.98
N GLN A 444 -10.58 -15.97 -27.03
CA GLN A 444 -9.21 -15.49 -27.07
C GLN A 444 -9.20 -13.96 -27.06
N ILE A 445 -8.34 -13.36 -26.27
CA ILE A 445 -8.02 -11.93 -26.32
C ILE A 445 -6.65 -11.81 -26.98
N ASN A 446 -6.59 -11.26 -28.18
CA ASN A 446 -5.34 -11.06 -28.90
C ASN A 446 -4.55 -9.92 -28.29
N TRP A 447 -5.21 -8.82 -28.01
CA TRP A 447 -4.68 -7.65 -27.34
C TRP A 447 -5.81 -6.81 -26.71
N LEU A 448 -5.43 -5.97 -25.78
CA LEU A 448 -6.25 -4.93 -25.17
C LEU A 448 -5.45 -3.63 -25.14
N GLU A 449 -6.00 -2.56 -25.70
CA GLU A 449 -5.42 -1.23 -25.63
C GLU A 449 -6.21 -0.35 -24.67
N ILE A 450 -5.48 0.36 -23.83
CA ILE A 450 -6.00 1.41 -22.95
C ILE A 450 -5.57 2.75 -23.54
N ASP A 451 -6.52 3.60 -23.89
CA ASP A 451 -6.30 4.99 -24.30
C ASP A 451 -6.82 5.93 -23.22
N VAL A 452 -6.06 6.96 -22.87
CA VAL A 452 -6.47 7.97 -21.90
C VAL A 452 -6.48 9.35 -22.55
N ASP A 453 -7.57 10.08 -22.37
CA ASP A 453 -7.75 11.43 -22.90
C ASP A 453 -6.82 12.43 -22.19
N LYS A 454 -5.96 13.09 -22.97
CA LYS A 454 -5.03 14.11 -22.49
C LYS A 454 -5.73 15.39 -22.00
N ALA A 455 -6.86 15.74 -22.58
CA ALA A 455 -7.58 16.95 -22.21
C ALA A 455 -8.17 16.90 -20.81
N ALA A 456 -8.51 15.69 -20.31
CA ALA A 456 -9.00 15.51 -18.95
C ALA A 456 -7.93 15.75 -17.88
N LEU A 457 -6.65 15.50 -18.20
CA LEU A 457 -5.54 15.64 -17.25
C LEU A 457 -5.34 17.07 -16.76
N ASP A 458 -5.52 18.05 -17.65
CA ASP A 458 -5.21 19.46 -17.32
C ASP A 458 -6.32 20.15 -16.54
N GLN A 459 -7.55 19.62 -16.60
CA GLN A 459 -8.73 20.24 -15.98
C GLN A 459 -9.06 19.70 -14.59
N ASP A 460 -8.68 18.48 -14.29
CA ASP A 460 -9.16 17.74 -13.12
C ASP A 460 -8.12 17.60 -12.00
N HIS A 461 -6.97 18.27 -12.11
CA HIS A 461 -5.96 18.26 -11.06
C HIS A 461 -6.35 19.12 -9.86
N ILE A 462 -6.17 18.56 -8.66
CA ILE A 462 -6.26 19.32 -7.40
C ILE A 462 -5.01 20.13 -7.11
N LEU A 463 -3.89 19.80 -7.74
CA LEU A 463 -2.63 20.55 -7.58
C LEU A 463 -2.67 21.86 -8.36
N THR A 464 -2.37 22.95 -7.67
CA THR A 464 -2.16 24.28 -8.30
C THR A 464 -0.89 24.28 -9.15
N GLY A 465 -0.73 25.26 -10.04
CA GLY A 465 0.50 25.43 -10.82
C GLY A 465 1.76 25.60 -9.95
N GLU A 466 1.62 26.26 -8.81
CA GLU A 466 2.69 26.47 -7.83
C GLU A 466 3.08 25.15 -7.16
N GLU A 467 2.11 24.33 -6.79
CA GLU A 467 2.36 22.99 -6.22
C GLU A 467 3.02 22.07 -7.22
N ARG A 468 2.61 22.06 -8.48
CA ARG A 468 3.28 21.31 -9.56
C ARG A 468 4.74 21.74 -9.74
N PHE A 469 5.02 23.03 -9.68
CA PHE A 469 6.37 23.57 -9.79
C PHE A 469 7.23 23.15 -8.59
N ARG A 470 6.70 23.25 -7.37
CA ARG A 470 7.35 22.76 -6.14
C ARG A 470 7.67 21.26 -6.22
N VAL A 471 6.72 20.45 -6.69
CA VAL A 471 6.92 19.01 -6.89
C VAL A 471 7.99 18.75 -7.95
N ALA A 472 7.96 19.46 -9.07
CA ALA A 472 8.97 19.32 -10.13
C ALA A 472 10.38 19.65 -9.65
N LEU A 473 10.53 20.69 -8.83
CA LEU A 473 11.81 21.05 -8.20
C LEU A 473 12.29 19.98 -7.22
N ALA A 474 11.36 19.27 -6.56
CA ALA A 474 11.68 18.20 -5.64
C ALA A 474 12.23 16.94 -6.32
N PHE A 475 12.01 16.78 -7.63
CA PHE A 475 12.47 15.63 -8.42
C PHE A 475 13.72 15.92 -9.27
N GLN A 476 14.29 17.13 -9.22
CA GLN A 476 15.57 17.47 -9.81
C GLN A 476 16.73 17.25 -8.83
#